data_a2063fa7388de30ad2ccc65a2f57baf2
#
_entry.id   a2063fa7388de30ad2ccc65a2f57baf2
#
_cell.length_a   1.000
_cell.length_b   1.000
_cell.length_c   1.000
_cell.angle_alpha   90.00
_cell.angle_beta   90.00
_cell.angle_gamma   90.00
#
_symmetry.space_group_name_H-M   'P 1'
#
loop_
_entity.id
_entity.type
_entity.pdbx_description
1 polymer ?
#
loop_
_entity_poly.entity_id
_entity_poly.type
_entity_poly.pdbx_seq_one_letter_code
_entity_poly.pdbx_strand_id
1 'polypeptide(L)'
;MRGIEFTSRLPRHKRHALERILFFNGCQDRFARGIVDVIDKYGPPEIVDDGEGLRVCVGNLPDVQCLFAVETLTARPVGVAVYNRADLEHVTVLHLGMSEDYCTGGMNDDVGLLLRLMGEVRRSSRRMKGVRRLEVLYGGQRLRAASI
;
A
#
# COMPACT_ATOMS: atom_id res chain seq x y z
N MET A 1 -18.21 -11.12 -7.87
CA MET A 1 -17.07 -10.52 -7.14
C MET A 1 -15.76 -11.14 -7.64
N ARG A 2 -14.83 -10.32 -8.05
CA ARG A 2 -13.53 -10.81 -8.51
C ARG A 2 -12.71 -11.29 -7.32
N GLY A 3 -12.05 -12.45 -7.46
CA GLY A 3 -11.15 -12.96 -6.44
C GLY A 3 -9.89 -12.10 -6.35
N ILE A 4 -9.49 -11.78 -5.13
CA ILE A 4 -8.28 -11.01 -4.84
C ILE A 4 -7.38 -11.82 -3.92
N GLU A 5 -6.10 -11.87 -4.27
CA GLU A 5 -5.05 -12.45 -3.43
C GLU A 5 -4.14 -11.34 -2.95
N PHE A 6 -3.53 -11.55 -1.80
CA PHE A 6 -2.55 -10.61 -1.25
C PHE A 6 -1.17 -11.26 -1.23
N THR A 7 -0.16 -10.53 -1.68
CA THR A 7 1.21 -11.00 -1.73
C THR A 7 2.19 -9.88 -1.39
N SER A 8 3.36 -10.23 -0.88
CA SER A 8 4.40 -9.26 -0.52
C SER A 8 5.39 -9.00 -1.65
N ARG A 9 5.32 -9.73 -2.74
CA ARG A 9 6.20 -9.58 -3.91
C ARG A 9 5.41 -9.74 -5.19
N LEU A 10 5.80 -9.00 -6.24
CA LEU A 10 5.24 -9.15 -7.57
C LEU A 10 6.30 -9.71 -8.51
N PRO A 11 5.90 -10.47 -9.57
CA PRO A 11 6.83 -10.88 -10.62
C PRO A 11 7.43 -9.66 -11.33
N ARG A 12 8.69 -9.80 -11.79
CA ARG A 12 9.42 -8.72 -12.47
C ARG A 12 8.68 -8.13 -13.66
N HIS A 13 7.98 -8.95 -14.41
CA HIS A 13 7.24 -8.50 -15.59
C HIS A 13 6.02 -7.64 -15.27
N LYS A 14 5.66 -7.50 -14.00
CA LYS A 14 4.55 -6.65 -13.53
C LYS A 14 5.00 -5.23 -13.16
N ARG A 15 6.24 -4.86 -13.43
CA ARG A 15 6.78 -3.54 -13.05
C ARG A 15 5.95 -2.38 -13.59
N HIS A 16 5.60 -2.42 -14.87
CA HIS A 16 4.82 -1.37 -15.50
C HIS A 16 3.43 -1.21 -14.85
N ALA A 17 2.77 -2.33 -14.58
CA ALA A 17 1.47 -2.32 -13.91
C ALA A 17 1.59 -1.75 -12.49
N LEU A 18 2.66 -2.08 -11.77
CA LEU A 18 2.92 -1.54 -10.44
C LEU A 18 3.18 -0.03 -10.49
N GLU A 19 3.95 0.46 -11.45
CA GLU A 19 4.20 1.90 -11.63
C GLU A 19 2.88 2.66 -11.78
N ARG A 20 1.94 2.13 -12.53
CA ARG A 20 0.65 2.77 -12.77
C ARG A 20 -0.19 2.90 -11.49
N ILE A 21 -0.17 1.92 -10.61
CA ILE A 21 -0.92 2.01 -9.36
C ILE A 21 -0.21 2.85 -8.30
N LEU A 22 1.12 2.99 -8.40
CA LEU A 22 1.90 3.83 -7.48
C LEU A 22 1.89 5.31 -7.87
N PHE A 23 2.09 5.61 -9.16
CA PHE A 23 2.45 6.97 -9.58
C PHE A 23 1.45 7.66 -10.51
N PHE A 24 0.65 6.92 -11.25
CA PHE A 24 -0.16 7.47 -12.35
C PHE A 24 -1.63 7.16 -12.21
N ASN A 25 -2.18 7.44 -11.05
CA ASN A 25 -3.49 6.96 -10.66
C ASN A 25 -4.36 8.12 -10.19
N GLY A 26 -5.53 8.30 -10.82
CA GLY A 26 -6.49 9.34 -10.46
C GLY A 26 -7.00 9.27 -9.03
N CYS A 27 -6.98 8.08 -8.41
CA CYS A 27 -7.31 7.91 -7.00
C CYS A 27 -6.36 8.67 -6.09
N GLN A 28 -5.12 8.90 -6.54
CA GLN A 28 -4.11 9.59 -5.74
C GLN A 28 -4.40 11.08 -5.55
N ASP A 29 -5.26 11.66 -6.40
CA ASP A 29 -5.62 13.07 -6.25
C ASP A 29 -6.22 13.38 -4.88
N ARG A 30 -6.97 12.43 -4.32
CA ARG A 30 -7.53 12.57 -2.98
C ARG A 30 -6.48 12.59 -1.89
N PHE A 31 -5.33 12.01 -2.17
CA PHE A 31 -4.26 11.78 -1.21
C PHE A 31 -2.99 12.55 -1.55
N ALA A 32 -3.04 13.42 -2.55
CA ALA A 32 -1.86 14.13 -3.06
C ALA A 32 -1.07 14.82 -1.94
N ARG A 33 -1.75 15.46 -1.01
CA ARG A 33 -1.11 16.15 0.10
C ARG A 33 -0.38 15.18 1.04
N GLY A 34 -1.00 14.05 1.35
CA GLY A 34 -0.39 13.02 2.17
C GLY A 34 0.82 12.38 1.48
N ILE A 35 0.74 12.17 0.16
CA ILE A 35 1.85 11.64 -0.63
C ILE A 35 3.03 12.61 -0.58
N VAL A 36 2.79 13.90 -0.79
CA VAL A 36 3.84 14.94 -0.73
C VAL A 36 4.47 14.97 0.65
N ASP A 37 3.69 14.92 1.72
CA ASP A 37 4.19 14.93 3.09
C ASP A 37 5.10 13.74 3.36
N VAL A 38 4.75 12.55 2.88
CA VAL A 38 5.56 11.34 3.04
C VAL A 38 6.86 11.47 2.24
N ILE A 39 6.79 11.97 1.00
CA ILE A 39 7.98 12.17 0.16
C ILE A 39 8.92 13.18 0.83
N ASP A 40 8.39 14.28 1.35
CA ASP A 40 9.20 15.31 2.02
C ASP A 40 9.87 14.78 3.28
N LYS A 41 9.18 13.91 4.02
CA LYS A 41 9.68 13.39 5.30
C LYS A 41 10.61 12.19 5.13
N TYR A 42 10.28 11.28 4.23
CA TYR A 42 10.95 9.97 4.13
C TYR A 42 11.62 9.72 2.78
N GLY A 43 11.31 10.49 1.77
CA GLY A 43 11.77 10.28 0.40
C GLY A 43 10.71 9.61 -0.48
N PRO A 44 10.95 9.55 -1.80
CA PRO A 44 10.00 8.97 -2.74
C PRO A 44 9.92 7.45 -2.63
N PRO A 45 8.77 6.85 -2.98
CA PRO A 45 8.70 5.41 -3.11
C PRO A 45 9.47 4.95 -4.35
N GLU A 46 10.15 3.82 -4.25
CA GLU A 46 10.94 3.23 -5.33
C GLU A 46 10.61 1.76 -5.48
N ILE A 47 10.53 1.29 -6.72
CA ILE A 47 10.34 -0.12 -7.02
C ILE A 47 11.72 -0.77 -7.09
N VAL A 48 11.90 -1.83 -6.30
CA VAL A 48 13.17 -2.55 -6.19
C VAL A 48 12.93 -4.03 -6.47
N ASP A 49 13.83 -4.65 -7.22
CA ASP A 49 13.87 -6.10 -7.40
C ASP A 49 14.89 -6.65 -6.40
N ASP A 50 14.42 -7.44 -5.43
CA ASP A 50 15.26 -8.01 -4.39
C ASP A 50 15.69 -9.47 -4.66
N GLY A 51 15.47 -9.96 -5.88
CA GLY A 51 15.77 -11.33 -6.26
C GLY A 51 14.59 -12.29 -6.08
N GLU A 52 13.67 -11.98 -5.20
CA GLU A 52 12.44 -12.73 -4.97
C GLU A 52 11.25 -12.13 -5.72
N GLY A 53 11.44 -10.95 -6.29
CA GLY A 53 10.43 -10.22 -7.03
C GLY A 53 10.50 -8.73 -6.74
N LEU A 54 9.47 -8.01 -7.19
CA LEU A 54 9.38 -6.57 -6.99
C LEU A 54 8.79 -6.24 -5.62
N ARG A 55 9.38 -5.23 -4.99
CA ARG A 55 8.87 -4.61 -3.75
C ARG A 55 9.00 -3.10 -3.84
N VAL A 56 8.37 -2.40 -2.94
CA VAL A 56 8.47 -0.94 -2.85
C VAL A 56 9.25 -0.57 -1.60
N CYS A 57 10.23 0.31 -1.77
CA CYS A 57 10.98 0.91 -0.67
C CYS A 57 10.66 2.40 -0.62
N VAL A 58 10.87 3.03 0.51
CA VAL A 58 10.64 4.47 0.68
C VAL A 58 11.91 5.08 1.28
N GLY A 59 12.61 5.87 0.47
CA GLY A 59 13.84 6.52 0.89
C GLY A 59 14.82 5.56 1.55
N ASN A 60 15.37 5.97 2.70
CA ASN A 60 16.30 5.17 3.48
C ASN A 60 15.63 4.50 4.68
N LEU A 61 14.31 4.45 4.72
CA LEU A 61 13.61 3.82 5.84
C LEU A 61 13.92 2.33 5.92
N PRO A 62 14.29 1.82 7.10
CA PRO A 62 14.47 0.39 7.30
C PRO A 62 13.13 -0.31 7.46
N ASP A 63 13.12 -1.60 7.20
CA ASP A 63 11.98 -2.48 7.49
C ASP A 63 10.67 -2.06 6.80
N VAL A 64 10.78 -1.42 5.63
CA VAL A 64 9.62 -1.11 4.82
C VAL A 64 9.08 -2.39 4.23
N GLN A 65 7.79 -2.61 4.42
CA GLN A 65 7.08 -3.75 3.88
C GLN A 65 6.01 -3.28 2.90
N CYS A 66 5.67 -4.14 1.97
CA CYS A 66 4.61 -3.85 1.04
C CYS A 66 3.67 -5.05 0.92
N LEU A 67 2.43 -4.74 0.61
CA LEU A 67 1.39 -5.74 0.39
C LEU A 67 0.68 -5.36 -0.90
N PHE A 68 0.60 -6.32 -1.81
CA PHE A 68 -0.05 -6.14 -3.10
C PHE A 68 -1.35 -6.91 -3.14
N ALA A 69 -2.40 -6.27 -3.66
CA ALA A 69 -3.64 -6.93 -4.00
C ALA A 69 -3.59 -7.29 -5.49
N VAL A 70 -3.83 -8.55 -5.81
CA VAL A 70 -3.69 -9.09 -7.17
C VAL A 70 -4.97 -9.86 -7.53
N GLU A 71 -5.49 -9.62 -8.74
CA GLU A 71 -6.61 -10.39 -9.25
C GLU A 71 -6.17 -11.84 -9.50
N THR A 72 -6.92 -12.80 -8.96
CA THR A 72 -6.55 -14.22 -9.07
C THR A 72 -6.58 -14.74 -10.49
N LEU A 73 -7.53 -14.29 -11.30
CA LEU A 73 -7.70 -14.79 -12.66
C LEU A 73 -6.69 -14.22 -13.65
N THR A 74 -6.37 -12.94 -13.52
CA THR A 74 -5.52 -12.22 -14.48
C THR A 74 -4.09 -12.02 -13.99
N ALA A 75 -3.85 -12.25 -12.70
CA ALA A 75 -2.61 -11.92 -12.01
C ALA A 75 -2.26 -10.42 -12.08
N ARG A 76 -3.25 -9.57 -12.35
CA ARG A 76 -3.07 -8.13 -12.44
C ARG A 76 -3.00 -7.50 -11.06
N PRO A 77 -1.95 -6.73 -10.74
CA PRO A 77 -1.91 -5.98 -9.48
C PRO A 77 -2.95 -4.85 -9.55
N VAL A 78 -3.74 -4.73 -8.51
CA VAL A 78 -4.83 -3.75 -8.44
C VAL A 78 -4.76 -2.86 -7.21
N GLY A 79 -3.87 -3.16 -6.28
CA GLY A 79 -3.67 -2.35 -5.08
C GLY A 79 -2.32 -2.58 -4.45
N VAL A 80 -1.85 -1.59 -3.72
CA VAL A 80 -0.60 -1.66 -2.97
C VAL A 80 -0.73 -0.87 -1.67
N ALA A 81 -0.19 -1.43 -0.60
CA ALA A 81 0.04 -0.72 0.66
C ALA A 81 1.52 -0.84 1.00
N VAL A 82 2.13 0.28 1.35
CA VAL A 82 3.52 0.35 1.79
C VAL A 82 3.52 0.83 3.23
N TYR A 83 4.13 0.08 4.12
CA TYR A 83 4.10 0.40 5.53
C TYR A 83 5.41 0.00 6.19
N ASN A 84 5.68 0.61 7.35
CA ASN A 84 6.83 0.23 8.16
C ASN A 84 6.49 0.29 9.65
N ARG A 85 7.32 -0.36 10.44
CA ARG A 85 7.26 -0.26 11.88
C ARG A 85 8.01 1.01 12.30
N ALA A 86 7.26 2.05 12.66
CA ALA A 86 7.83 3.35 13.02
C ALA A 86 8.54 3.30 14.37
N ASP A 87 8.00 2.55 15.32
CA ASP A 87 8.60 2.28 16.63
C ASP A 87 8.07 0.93 17.15
N LEU A 88 8.39 0.59 18.39
CA LEU A 88 8.03 -0.71 18.97
C LEU A 88 6.52 -0.96 19.01
N GLU A 89 5.72 0.07 19.07
CA GLU A 89 4.27 -0.04 19.23
C GLU A 89 3.46 0.36 18.00
N HIS A 90 4.08 1.04 17.02
CA HIS A 90 3.36 1.65 15.91
C HIS A 90 3.81 1.11 14.56
N VAL A 91 2.83 0.81 13.71
CA VAL A 91 3.02 0.60 12.28
C VAL A 91 2.42 1.80 11.56
N THR A 92 3.15 2.35 10.61
CA THR A 92 2.71 3.51 9.82
C THR A 92 2.54 3.09 8.37
N VAL A 93 1.37 3.36 7.80
CA VAL A 93 1.13 3.19 6.38
C VAL A 93 1.64 4.44 5.66
N LEU A 94 2.62 4.25 4.79
CA LEU A 94 3.35 5.32 4.12
C LEU A 94 2.74 5.65 2.75
N HIS A 95 2.16 4.67 2.09
CA HIS A 95 1.62 4.83 0.75
C HIS A 95 0.51 3.83 0.49
N LEU A 96 -0.54 4.29 -0.17
CA LEU A 96 -1.63 3.47 -0.66
C LEU A 96 -1.89 3.80 -2.12
N GLY A 97 -2.09 2.80 -2.93
CA GLY A 97 -2.46 2.99 -4.32
C GLY A 97 -3.45 1.92 -4.76
N MET A 98 -4.33 2.27 -5.67
CA MET A 98 -5.26 1.33 -6.27
C MET A 98 -5.37 1.60 -7.77
N SER A 99 -5.68 0.57 -8.54
CA SER A 99 -5.99 0.71 -9.96
C SER A 99 -7.23 1.61 -10.12
N GLU A 100 -7.22 2.44 -11.16
CA GLU A 100 -8.32 3.40 -11.41
C GLU A 100 -9.69 2.75 -11.53
N ASP A 101 -9.76 1.55 -12.09
CA ASP A 101 -11.01 0.82 -12.23
C ASP A 101 -11.57 0.29 -10.91
N TYR A 102 -10.77 0.30 -9.86
CA TYR A 102 -11.20 -0.04 -8.49
C TYR A 102 -11.45 1.18 -7.63
N CYS A 103 -11.21 2.37 -8.15
CA CYS A 103 -11.47 3.61 -7.43
C CYS A 103 -12.96 3.98 -7.54
N THR A 104 -13.40 4.87 -6.66
CA THR A 104 -14.76 5.40 -6.69
C THR A 104 -15.09 5.95 -8.08
N GLY A 105 -16.14 5.42 -8.70
CA GLY A 105 -16.53 5.79 -10.06
C GLY A 105 -15.88 4.97 -11.17
N GLY A 106 -14.96 4.07 -10.85
CA GLY A 106 -14.39 3.13 -11.83
C GLY A 106 -15.30 1.96 -12.12
N MET A 107 -14.94 1.19 -13.16
CA MET A 107 -15.73 0.01 -13.60
C MET A 107 -15.88 -1.06 -12.51
N ASN A 108 -14.87 -1.23 -11.71
CA ASN A 108 -14.84 -2.22 -10.63
C ASN A 108 -14.86 -1.53 -9.27
N ASP A 109 -15.57 -0.41 -9.17
CA ASP A 109 -15.66 0.35 -7.93
C ASP A 109 -16.02 -0.58 -6.78
N ASP A 110 -15.05 -0.78 -5.92
CA ASP A 110 -15.17 -1.68 -4.79
C ASP A 110 -14.50 -1.05 -3.56
N VAL A 111 -15.30 -0.35 -2.77
CA VAL A 111 -14.87 0.20 -1.48
C VAL A 111 -14.29 -0.92 -0.62
N GLY A 112 -14.76 -2.16 -0.84
CA GLY A 112 -14.25 -3.34 -0.16
C GLY A 112 -12.78 -3.61 -0.43
N LEU A 113 -12.24 -3.28 -1.61
CA LEU A 113 -10.82 -3.54 -1.89
C LEU A 113 -9.92 -2.77 -0.93
N LEU A 114 -10.18 -1.48 -0.72
CA LEU A 114 -9.40 -0.67 0.22
C LEU A 114 -9.51 -1.22 1.64
N LEU A 115 -10.72 -1.56 2.06
CA LEU A 115 -10.95 -2.13 3.40
C LEU A 115 -10.27 -3.47 3.57
N ARG A 116 -10.28 -4.32 2.54
CA ARG A 116 -9.59 -5.61 2.57
C ARG A 116 -8.09 -5.44 2.65
N LEU A 117 -7.54 -4.52 1.85
CA LEU A 117 -6.10 -4.22 1.85
C LEU A 117 -5.67 -3.72 3.23
N MET A 118 -6.40 -2.78 3.81
CA MET A 118 -6.12 -2.28 5.15
C MET A 118 -6.29 -3.37 6.21
N GLY A 119 -7.27 -4.25 6.05
CA GLY A 119 -7.48 -5.39 6.94
C GLY A 119 -6.29 -6.35 6.92
N GLU A 120 -5.68 -6.59 5.75
CA GLU A 120 -4.50 -7.42 5.63
C GLU A 120 -3.26 -6.77 6.24
N VAL A 121 -3.10 -5.45 6.07
CA VAL A 121 -2.03 -4.69 6.74
C VAL A 121 -2.18 -4.81 8.26
N ARG A 122 -3.40 -4.64 8.76
CA ARG A 122 -3.70 -4.79 10.18
C ARG A 122 -3.37 -6.20 10.70
N ARG A 123 -3.73 -7.22 9.94
CA ARG A 123 -3.42 -8.62 10.29
C ARG A 123 -1.92 -8.86 10.34
N SER A 124 -1.17 -8.38 9.35
CA SER A 124 0.29 -8.46 9.34
C SER A 124 0.90 -7.73 10.53
N SER A 125 0.36 -6.56 10.87
CA SER A 125 0.84 -5.76 12.00
C SER A 125 0.62 -6.46 13.35
N ARG A 126 -0.49 -7.18 13.50
CA ARG A 126 -0.77 -7.95 14.73
C ARG A 126 0.24 -9.05 14.98
N ARG A 127 0.89 -9.56 13.94
CA ARG A 127 1.94 -10.60 14.06
C ARG A 127 3.25 -10.03 14.55
N MET A 128 3.42 -8.73 14.50
CA MET A 128 4.62 -8.06 14.99
C MET A 128 4.53 -7.90 16.50
N LYS A 129 5.51 -8.46 17.21
CA LYS A 129 5.53 -8.42 18.66
C LYS A 129 5.60 -6.99 19.18
N GLY A 130 4.65 -6.63 20.05
CA GLY A 130 4.61 -5.32 20.70
C GLY A 130 3.83 -4.25 19.95
N VAL A 131 3.46 -4.48 18.70
CA VAL A 131 2.70 -3.49 17.93
C VAL A 131 1.28 -3.39 18.47
N ARG A 132 0.85 -2.16 18.77
CA ARG A 132 -0.46 -1.85 19.35
C ARG A 132 -1.29 -0.91 18.49
N ARG A 133 -0.65 -0.13 17.61
CA ARG A 133 -1.34 0.89 16.83
C ARG A 133 -0.92 0.87 15.37
N LEU A 134 -1.89 1.12 14.52
CA LEU A 134 -1.72 1.30 13.09
C LEU A 134 -2.10 2.74 12.75
N GLU A 135 -1.17 3.49 12.16
CA GLU A 135 -1.37 4.87 11.75
C GLU A 135 -1.28 4.99 10.24
N VAL A 136 -2.17 5.75 9.65
CA VAL A 136 -2.16 6.01 8.21
C VAL A 136 -1.85 7.48 7.97
N LEU A 137 -0.69 7.75 7.33
CA LEU A 137 -0.28 9.10 6.97
C LEU A 137 -0.78 9.43 5.57
N TYR A 138 -2.09 9.50 5.40
CA TYR A 138 -2.65 9.64 4.08
C TYR A 138 -3.79 10.65 4.06
N GLY A 139 -3.86 11.48 3.01
CA GLY A 139 -4.99 12.37 2.77
C GLY A 139 -4.96 13.69 3.51
N GLY A 140 -3.83 14.12 4.04
CA GLY A 140 -3.73 15.40 4.77
C GLY A 140 -4.56 15.45 6.05
N GLN A 141 -5.32 14.42 6.33
CA GLN A 141 -5.96 14.20 7.60
C GLN A 141 -5.31 12.99 8.23
N ARG A 142 -4.82 13.15 9.43
CA ARG A 142 -4.40 11.99 10.21
C ARG A 142 -5.62 11.10 10.40
N LEU A 143 -5.69 10.03 9.65
CA LEU A 143 -6.58 8.96 10.01
C LEU A 143 -6.12 8.52 11.40
N ARG A 144 -7.04 8.50 12.35
CA ARG A 144 -6.72 8.20 13.73
C ARG A 144 -5.98 6.87 13.81
N ALA A 145 -4.91 6.84 14.61
CA ALA A 145 -4.27 5.60 14.95
C ALA A 145 -5.31 4.62 15.51
N ALA A 146 -5.45 3.49 14.85
CA ALA A 146 -6.38 2.45 15.28
C ALA A 146 -5.65 1.48 16.20
N SER A 147 -6.31 1.08 17.25
CA SER A 147 -5.87 -0.02 18.09
C SER A 147 -5.97 -1.31 17.29
N ILE A 148 -4.97 -2.14 17.33
CA ILE A 148 -4.99 -3.42 16.62
C ILE A 148 -4.97 -4.61 17.58
#